data_c1b176a70703a7c11c41156c6abac9ba
#
_entry.id   c1b176a70703a7c11c41156c6abac9ba
#
_cell.length_a   1.000
_cell.length_b   1.000
_cell.length_c   1.000
_cell.angle_alpha   90.00
_cell.angle_beta   90.00
_cell.angle_gamma   90.00
#
_symmetry.space_group_name_H-M   'P 1'
#
loop_
_entity.id
_entity.type
_entity.pdbx_description
1 polymer ?
#
loop_
_entity_poly.entity_id
_entity_poly.type
_entity_poly.pdbx_seq_one_letter_code
_entity_poly.pdbx_strand_id
1 'polypeptide(L)'
;MSKVKILLFLAVIGVFQFRAYSQSTELVDFIEHYSDSMLTTALQPGMIISITQGDKVIYEKAKGIANISTGELMNEKMRFRIGSLTKTFTTTVLLQLVDEKLLTLDESIERFFPNVPNAKNITIRMLGDMTSGLYNYSEEKQFGDDMLANPKKKWKPEELIDISLRNKV
;
A
#
# COMPACT_ATOMS: atom_id res chain seq x y z
N MET A 1 -36.53 -37.50 15.12
CA MET A 1 -36.34 -36.08 15.55
C MET A 1 -37.72 -35.43 15.50
N SER A 2 -38.16 -34.78 16.58
CA SER A 2 -39.50 -34.20 16.60
C SER A 2 -39.54 -32.94 15.69
N LYS A 3 -40.71 -32.70 15.09
CA LYS A 3 -40.95 -31.54 14.21
C LYS A 3 -40.52 -30.21 14.87
N VAL A 4 -40.58 -30.11 16.18
CA VAL A 4 -40.16 -28.94 16.98
C VAL A 4 -38.63 -28.73 16.95
N LYS A 5 -37.83 -29.80 16.97
CA LYS A 5 -36.35 -29.70 16.90
C LYS A 5 -35.87 -29.22 15.50
N ILE A 6 -36.58 -29.65 14.46
CA ILE A 6 -36.30 -29.23 13.09
C ILE A 6 -36.64 -27.72 12.90
N LEU A 7 -37.78 -27.27 13.45
CA LEU A 7 -38.16 -25.85 13.39
C LEU A 7 -37.18 -24.94 14.15
N LEU A 8 -36.71 -25.37 15.35
CA LEU A 8 -35.71 -24.63 16.12
C LEU A 8 -34.36 -24.55 15.37
N PHE A 9 -33.95 -25.65 14.74
CA PHE A 9 -32.70 -25.66 13.96
C PHE A 9 -32.75 -24.73 12.72
N LEU A 10 -33.89 -24.72 12.00
CA LEU A 10 -34.11 -23.81 10.87
C LEU A 10 -34.21 -22.35 11.32
N ALA A 11 -34.81 -22.06 12.49
CA ALA A 11 -34.86 -20.70 13.05
C ALA A 11 -33.48 -20.18 13.44
N VAL A 12 -32.60 -21.02 14.02
CA VAL A 12 -31.22 -20.65 14.37
C VAL A 12 -30.37 -20.35 13.10
N ILE A 13 -30.51 -21.18 12.06
CA ILE A 13 -29.82 -20.94 10.79
C ILE A 13 -30.31 -19.64 10.15
N GLY A 14 -31.63 -19.37 10.19
CA GLY A 14 -32.21 -18.14 9.65
C GLY A 14 -31.71 -16.89 10.36
N VAL A 15 -31.58 -16.92 11.68
CA VAL A 15 -31.04 -15.79 12.47
C VAL A 15 -29.56 -15.56 12.20
N PHE A 16 -28.75 -16.61 12.01
CA PHE A 16 -27.34 -16.48 11.64
C PHE A 16 -27.15 -15.87 10.25
N GLN A 17 -27.94 -16.30 9.29
CA GLN A 17 -27.91 -15.76 7.93
C GLN A 17 -28.35 -14.29 7.90
N PHE A 18 -29.33 -13.91 8.69
CA PHE A 18 -29.84 -12.54 8.76
C PHE A 18 -28.83 -11.59 9.40
N ARG A 19 -28.12 -12.03 10.46
CA ARG A 19 -27.04 -11.23 11.08
C ARG A 19 -25.83 -11.03 10.14
N ALA A 20 -25.44 -12.06 9.41
CA ALA A 20 -24.34 -11.93 8.45
C ALA A 20 -24.68 -10.98 7.30
N TYR A 21 -25.92 -10.99 6.83
CA TYR A 21 -26.41 -10.07 5.80
C TYR A 21 -26.48 -8.63 6.31
N SER A 22 -26.98 -8.40 7.54
CA SER A 22 -27.05 -7.08 8.17
C SER A 22 -25.66 -6.44 8.33
N GLN A 23 -24.66 -7.20 8.81
CA GLN A 23 -23.29 -6.70 8.97
C GLN A 23 -22.64 -6.31 7.63
N SER A 24 -22.92 -7.04 6.56
CA SER A 24 -22.37 -6.69 5.24
C SER A 24 -23.00 -5.41 4.68
N THR A 25 -24.28 -5.17 4.95
CA THR A 25 -24.98 -3.96 4.51
C THR A 25 -24.48 -2.73 5.27
N GLU A 26 -24.37 -2.80 6.60
CA GLU A 26 -23.83 -1.71 7.42
C GLU A 26 -22.41 -1.32 7.02
N LEU A 27 -21.55 -2.30 6.70
CA LEU A 27 -20.19 -2.06 6.22
C LEU A 27 -20.20 -1.33 4.87
N VAL A 28 -21.02 -1.80 3.94
CA VAL A 28 -21.16 -1.15 2.61
C VAL A 28 -21.65 0.27 2.75
N ASP A 29 -22.69 0.51 3.54
CA ASP A 29 -23.25 1.85 3.78
C ASP A 29 -22.21 2.79 4.42
N PHE A 30 -21.43 2.29 5.38
CA PHE A 30 -20.34 3.05 5.98
C PHE A 30 -19.28 3.44 4.93
N ILE A 31 -18.85 2.48 4.08
CA ILE A 31 -17.84 2.71 3.04
C ILE A 31 -18.36 3.74 2.01
N GLU A 32 -19.61 3.61 1.60
CA GLU A 32 -20.24 4.54 0.66
C GLU A 32 -20.22 5.96 1.22
N HIS A 33 -20.73 6.14 2.43
CA HIS A 33 -20.79 7.44 3.09
C HIS A 33 -19.38 8.04 3.32
N TYR A 34 -18.44 7.24 3.82
CA TYR A 34 -17.09 7.70 4.09
C TYR A 34 -16.36 8.10 2.81
N SER A 35 -16.45 7.29 1.76
CA SER A 35 -15.82 7.58 0.48
C SER A 35 -16.41 8.82 -0.20
N ASP A 36 -17.72 9.04 -0.12
CA ASP A 36 -18.35 10.26 -0.62
C ASP A 36 -17.88 11.50 0.15
N SER A 37 -17.73 11.38 1.46
CA SER A 37 -17.15 12.45 2.29
C SER A 37 -15.70 12.76 1.87
N MET A 38 -14.87 11.76 1.60
CA MET A 38 -13.47 11.96 1.14
C MET A 38 -13.39 12.70 -0.18
N LEU A 39 -14.28 12.41 -1.14
CA LEU A 39 -14.34 13.11 -2.42
C LEU A 39 -14.68 14.61 -2.27
N THR A 40 -15.52 14.93 -1.30
CA THR A 40 -16.01 16.30 -1.10
C THR A 40 -15.16 17.12 -0.15
N THR A 41 -14.74 16.56 0.99
CA THR A 41 -14.06 17.30 2.07
C THR A 41 -12.54 17.27 1.95
N ALA A 42 -11.97 16.15 1.49
CA ALA A 42 -10.52 16.01 1.33
C ALA A 42 -9.99 16.46 -0.04
N LEU A 43 -10.85 17.01 -0.90
CA LEU A 43 -10.51 17.44 -2.27
C LEU A 43 -9.85 16.34 -3.10
N GLN A 44 -10.18 15.08 -2.82
CA GLN A 44 -9.67 13.94 -3.54
C GLN A 44 -10.49 13.76 -4.82
N PRO A 45 -9.87 13.87 -6.01
CA PRO A 45 -10.66 13.91 -7.26
C PRO A 45 -11.33 12.58 -7.58
N GLY A 46 -10.72 11.47 -7.21
CA GLY A 46 -11.26 10.14 -7.46
C GLY A 46 -10.52 9.04 -6.71
N MET A 47 -11.17 7.89 -6.57
CA MET A 47 -10.63 6.73 -5.88
C MET A 47 -11.20 5.42 -6.44
N ILE A 48 -10.50 4.33 -6.20
CA ILE A 48 -11.03 2.96 -6.34
C ILE A 48 -10.89 2.29 -4.97
N ILE A 49 -11.96 1.65 -4.53
CA ILE A 49 -12.00 0.90 -3.27
C ILE A 49 -12.32 -0.54 -3.61
N SER A 50 -11.51 -1.46 -3.13
CA SER A 50 -11.76 -2.90 -3.21
C SER A 50 -11.58 -3.52 -1.82
N ILE A 51 -12.56 -4.28 -1.36
CA ILE A 51 -12.54 -4.97 -0.09
C ILE A 51 -12.74 -6.45 -0.33
N THR A 52 -11.84 -7.24 0.22
CA THR A 52 -11.87 -8.70 0.11
C THR A 52 -12.08 -9.34 1.48
N GLN A 53 -12.77 -10.46 1.51
CA GLN A 53 -12.87 -11.32 2.67
C GLN A 53 -12.50 -12.75 2.25
N GLY A 54 -11.33 -13.21 2.69
CA GLY A 54 -10.69 -14.39 2.11
C GLY A 54 -10.48 -14.18 0.60
N ASP A 55 -10.93 -15.11 -0.22
CA ASP A 55 -10.77 -15.06 -1.67
C ASP A 55 -11.93 -14.34 -2.41
N LYS A 56 -12.85 -13.74 -1.67
CA LYS A 56 -14.03 -13.07 -2.26
C LYS A 56 -13.90 -11.57 -2.19
N VAL A 57 -14.10 -10.89 -3.32
CA VAL A 57 -14.36 -9.45 -3.35
C VAL A 57 -15.79 -9.22 -2.84
N ILE A 58 -15.92 -8.51 -1.72
CA ILE A 58 -17.23 -8.19 -1.13
C ILE A 58 -17.69 -6.77 -1.45
N TYR A 59 -16.76 -5.91 -1.89
CA TYR A 59 -17.05 -4.57 -2.35
C TYR A 59 -15.97 -4.14 -3.34
N GLU A 60 -16.38 -3.56 -4.46
CA GLU A 60 -15.48 -2.93 -5.43
C GLU A 60 -16.20 -1.80 -6.13
N LYS A 61 -15.68 -0.57 -6.00
CA LYS A 61 -16.22 0.61 -6.68
C LYS A 61 -15.15 1.62 -7.01
N ALA A 62 -15.32 2.25 -8.17
CA ALA A 62 -14.64 3.44 -8.58
C ALA A 62 -15.55 4.65 -8.37
N LYS A 63 -15.02 5.75 -7.81
CA LYS A 63 -15.76 6.99 -7.53
C LYS A 63 -14.95 8.21 -7.95
N GLY A 64 -15.66 9.25 -8.41
CA GLY A 64 -15.05 10.54 -8.76
C GLY A 64 -14.43 10.57 -10.15
N ILE A 65 -13.46 11.46 -10.33
CA ILE A 65 -12.88 11.85 -11.61
C ILE A 65 -11.45 11.32 -11.71
N ALA A 66 -11.14 10.66 -12.82
CA ALA A 66 -9.80 10.16 -13.15
C ALA A 66 -8.91 11.24 -13.77
N ASN A 67 -9.50 12.11 -14.57
CA ASN A 67 -8.78 13.19 -15.23
C ASN A 67 -9.56 14.50 -15.10
N ILE A 68 -9.05 15.39 -14.27
CA ILE A 68 -9.70 16.68 -13.96
C ILE A 68 -9.85 17.55 -15.21
N SER A 69 -8.89 17.49 -16.14
CA SER A 69 -8.90 18.33 -17.34
C SER A 69 -9.96 17.90 -18.37
N THR A 70 -10.29 16.62 -18.42
CA THR A 70 -11.25 16.05 -19.39
C THR A 70 -12.60 15.72 -18.76
N GLY A 71 -12.70 15.65 -17.43
CA GLY A 71 -13.87 15.17 -16.72
C GLY A 71 -14.06 13.65 -16.79
N GLU A 72 -13.06 12.89 -17.24
CA GLU A 72 -13.12 11.42 -17.32
C GLU A 72 -13.40 10.83 -15.95
N LEU A 73 -14.41 9.97 -15.86
CA LEU A 73 -14.79 9.32 -14.61
C LEU A 73 -13.85 8.16 -14.29
N MET A 74 -13.67 7.90 -13.00
CA MET A 74 -12.96 6.72 -12.51
C MET A 74 -13.69 5.44 -12.92
N ASN A 75 -12.90 4.37 -13.19
CA ASN A 75 -13.42 3.01 -13.34
C ASN A 75 -12.44 1.98 -12.74
N GLU A 76 -12.95 0.81 -12.39
CA GLU A 76 -12.24 -0.22 -11.63
C GLU A 76 -11.06 -0.84 -12.40
N LYS A 77 -11.01 -0.67 -13.72
CA LYS A 77 -9.94 -1.20 -14.58
C LYS A 77 -8.73 -0.27 -14.71
N MET A 78 -8.81 0.92 -14.12
CA MET A 78 -7.71 1.88 -14.17
C MET A 78 -6.49 1.40 -13.38
N ARG A 79 -5.31 1.81 -13.86
CA ARG A 79 -4.03 1.44 -13.26
C ARG A 79 -3.47 2.60 -12.47
N PHE A 80 -2.96 2.29 -11.29
CA PHE A 80 -2.33 3.24 -10.38
C PHE A 80 -0.87 2.91 -10.14
N ARG A 81 -0.10 3.93 -9.79
CA ARG A 81 1.20 3.73 -9.16
C ARG A 81 0.97 3.28 -7.72
N ILE A 82 1.54 2.16 -7.35
CA ILE A 82 1.36 1.56 -6.02
C ILE A 82 2.21 2.22 -4.92
N GLY A 83 3.05 3.20 -5.27
CA GLY A 83 3.89 3.93 -4.32
C GLY A 83 4.72 3.00 -3.45
N SER A 84 4.68 3.22 -2.14
CA SER A 84 5.45 2.45 -1.15
C SER A 84 5.10 0.97 -1.04
N LEU A 85 3.96 0.51 -1.59
CA LEU A 85 3.69 -0.92 -1.71
C LEU A 85 4.76 -1.64 -2.55
N THR A 86 5.48 -0.90 -3.43
CA THR A 86 6.65 -1.41 -4.16
C THR A 86 7.74 -1.97 -3.23
N LYS A 87 7.88 -1.44 -1.99
CA LYS A 87 8.85 -1.95 -1.01
C LYS A 87 8.62 -3.40 -0.66
N THR A 88 7.36 -3.83 -0.58
CA THR A 88 7.01 -5.24 -0.33
C THR A 88 7.56 -6.15 -1.43
N PHE A 89 7.41 -5.75 -2.70
CA PHE A 89 7.97 -6.51 -3.82
C PHE A 89 9.50 -6.55 -3.77
N THR A 90 10.14 -5.41 -3.50
CA THR A 90 11.61 -5.34 -3.37
C THR A 90 12.13 -6.23 -2.25
N THR A 91 11.48 -6.17 -1.06
CA THR A 91 11.86 -7.00 0.08
C THR A 91 11.61 -8.49 -0.20
N THR A 92 10.54 -8.83 -0.93
CA THR A 92 10.30 -10.24 -1.34
C THR A 92 11.43 -10.75 -2.22
N VAL A 93 11.88 -9.97 -3.21
CA VAL A 93 13.04 -10.35 -4.05
C VAL A 93 14.31 -10.48 -3.22
N LEU A 94 14.53 -9.56 -2.27
CA LEU A 94 15.64 -9.64 -1.33
C LEU A 94 15.65 -10.97 -0.55
N LEU A 95 14.49 -11.37 -0.01
CA LEU A 95 14.36 -12.62 0.73
C LEU A 95 14.55 -13.85 -0.16
N GLN A 96 14.15 -13.81 -1.43
CA GLN A 96 14.45 -14.87 -2.40
C GLN A 96 15.96 -15.01 -2.62
N LEU A 97 16.70 -13.89 -2.74
CA LEU A 97 18.15 -13.93 -2.85
C LEU A 97 18.83 -14.50 -1.58
N VAL A 98 18.23 -14.27 -0.41
CA VAL A 98 18.69 -14.89 0.85
C VAL A 98 18.44 -16.40 0.85
N ASP A 99 17.27 -16.86 0.40
CA ASP A 99 16.94 -18.28 0.29
C ASP A 99 17.86 -19.00 -0.70
N GLU A 100 18.22 -18.32 -1.78
CA GLU A 100 19.20 -18.79 -2.78
C GLU A 100 20.67 -18.70 -2.29
N LYS A 101 20.90 -18.21 -1.06
CA LYS A 101 22.24 -18.05 -0.44
C LYS A 101 23.16 -17.08 -1.19
N LEU A 102 22.61 -16.18 -1.96
CA LEU A 102 23.34 -15.12 -2.67
C LEU A 102 23.62 -13.91 -1.76
N LEU A 103 22.79 -13.73 -0.73
CA LEU A 103 22.90 -12.72 0.31
C LEU A 103 22.65 -13.32 1.69
N THR A 104 23.07 -12.59 2.73
CA THR A 104 22.62 -12.85 4.11
C THR A 104 22.03 -11.57 4.69
N LEU A 105 20.99 -11.69 5.53
CA LEU A 105 20.35 -10.51 6.13
C LEU A 105 21.29 -9.72 7.04
N ASP A 106 22.24 -10.39 7.66
CA ASP A 106 23.20 -9.77 8.60
C ASP A 106 24.49 -9.31 7.90
N GLU A 107 24.59 -9.48 6.56
CA GLU A 107 25.69 -8.97 5.76
C GLU A 107 25.68 -7.45 5.72
N SER A 108 26.87 -6.83 5.86
CA SER A 108 27.06 -5.39 5.74
C SER A 108 26.80 -4.92 4.31
N ILE A 109 26.22 -3.74 4.17
CA ILE A 109 26.03 -3.10 2.85
C ILE A 109 27.34 -2.57 2.26
N GLU A 110 28.43 -2.52 3.02
CA GLU A 110 29.74 -2.00 2.57
C GLU A 110 30.23 -2.71 1.30
N ARG A 111 29.95 -4.01 1.15
CA ARG A 111 30.27 -4.77 -0.05
C ARG A 111 29.68 -4.19 -1.33
N PHE A 112 28.48 -3.59 -1.24
CA PHE A 112 27.72 -3.07 -2.38
C PHE A 112 27.83 -1.54 -2.48
N PHE A 113 27.93 -0.89 -1.35
CA PHE A 113 27.91 0.57 -1.21
C PHE A 113 29.03 1.06 -0.28
N PRO A 114 30.32 0.89 -0.66
CA PRO A 114 31.44 1.22 0.21
C PRO A 114 31.54 2.72 0.55
N ASN A 115 30.93 3.57 -0.26
CA ASN A 115 30.96 5.03 -0.08
C ASN A 115 29.84 5.56 0.82
N VAL A 116 28.92 4.70 1.26
CA VAL A 116 27.86 5.09 2.20
C VAL A 116 28.47 5.26 3.60
N PRO A 117 28.28 6.40 4.26
CA PRO A 117 28.76 6.58 5.63
C PRO A 117 28.24 5.46 6.54
N ASN A 118 29.14 4.94 7.38
CA ASN A 118 28.82 3.85 8.31
C ASN A 118 28.36 2.52 7.65
N ALA A 119 28.60 2.33 6.36
CA ALA A 119 28.14 1.15 5.59
C ALA A 119 28.47 -0.19 6.27
N LYS A 120 29.65 -0.30 6.92
CA LYS A 120 30.09 -1.49 7.64
C LYS A 120 29.17 -1.94 8.78
N ASN A 121 28.42 -1.00 9.37
CA ASN A 121 27.52 -1.26 10.49
C ASN A 121 26.04 -1.31 10.06
N ILE A 122 25.74 -1.00 8.79
CA ILE A 122 24.39 -1.10 8.23
C ILE A 122 24.26 -2.47 7.55
N THR A 123 23.26 -3.23 7.93
CA THR A 123 23.03 -4.56 7.36
C THR A 123 21.93 -4.55 6.31
N ILE A 124 21.89 -5.58 5.47
CA ILE A 124 20.81 -5.83 4.52
C ILE A 124 19.46 -5.88 5.25
N ARG A 125 19.40 -6.47 6.45
CA ARG A 125 18.21 -6.47 7.32
C ARG A 125 17.73 -5.06 7.63
N MET A 126 18.62 -4.18 8.05
CA MET A 126 18.29 -2.79 8.39
C MET A 126 17.74 -2.00 7.21
N LEU A 127 18.14 -2.33 5.97
CA LEU A 127 17.50 -1.76 4.78
C LEU A 127 16.09 -2.31 4.59
N GLY A 128 15.91 -3.63 4.75
CA GLY A 128 14.62 -4.30 4.56
C GLY A 128 13.54 -3.89 5.56
N ASP A 129 13.92 -3.66 6.82
CA ASP A 129 13.02 -3.25 7.90
C ASP A 129 13.00 -1.73 8.17
N MET A 130 13.74 -0.95 7.35
CA MET A 130 13.79 0.52 7.39
C MET A 130 14.40 1.09 8.68
N THR A 131 15.35 0.38 9.31
CA THR A 131 16.06 0.78 10.54
C THR A 131 17.51 1.20 10.29
N SER A 132 17.90 1.41 9.03
CA SER A 132 19.29 1.72 8.63
C SER A 132 19.81 3.06 9.13
N GLY A 133 18.94 3.99 9.54
CA GLY A 133 19.33 5.35 9.91
C GLY A 133 19.71 6.25 8.73
N LEU A 134 19.60 5.78 7.49
CA LEU A 134 19.81 6.63 6.32
C LEU A 134 18.66 7.65 6.19
N TYR A 135 19.00 8.87 5.84
CA TYR A 135 18.01 9.94 5.65
C TYR A 135 17.02 9.58 4.54
N ASN A 136 15.75 9.84 4.79
CA ASN A 136 14.70 9.61 3.79
C ASN A 136 14.71 10.72 2.75
N TYR A 137 15.22 10.46 1.55
CA TYR A 137 15.31 11.43 0.47
C TYR A 137 13.96 12.08 0.10
N SER A 138 12.83 11.40 0.38
CA SER A 138 11.51 11.95 0.08
C SER A 138 11.07 13.07 1.02
N GLU A 139 11.78 13.28 2.13
CA GLU A 139 11.58 14.41 3.06
C GLU A 139 12.40 15.64 2.66
N GLU A 140 13.31 15.51 1.70
CA GLU A 140 14.07 16.64 1.18
C GLU A 140 13.16 17.59 0.40
N LYS A 141 13.14 18.86 0.86
CA LYS A 141 12.23 19.87 0.26
C LYS A 141 12.48 20.04 -1.25
N GLN A 142 13.74 20.11 -1.67
CA GLN A 142 14.08 20.30 -3.08
C GLN A 142 13.60 19.12 -3.93
N PHE A 143 13.67 17.89 -3.40
CA PHE A 143 13.13 16.71 -4.08
C PHE A 143 11.62 16.83 -4.28
N GLY A 144 10.90 17.28 -3.24
CA GLY A 144 9.45 17.53 -3.33
C GLY A 144 9.10 18.60 -4.37
N ASP A 145 9.81 19.72 -4.35
CA ASP A 145 9.62 20.82 -5.30
C ASP A 145 9.90 20.35 -6.75
N ASP A 146 10.97 19.60 -6.99
CA ASP A 146 11.31 19.04 -8.29
C ASP A 146 10.25 18.04 -8.79
N MET A 147 9.72 17.20 -7.90
CA MET A 147 8.64 16.26 -8.23
C MET A 147 7.37 16.99 -8.65
N LEU A 148 7.01 18.06 -7.97
CA LEU A 148 5.83 18.89 -8.32
C LEU A 148 6.03 19.62 -9.63
N ALA A 149 7.22 20.17 -9.86
CA ALA A 149 7.56 20.91 -11.10
C ALA A 149 7.62 19.97 -12.32
N ASN A 150 8.10 18.76 -12.15
CA ASN A 150 8.22 17.77 -13.23
C ASN A 150 7.83 16.36 -12.78
N PRO A 151 6.53 16.04 -12.68
CA PRO A 151 6.05 14.73 -12.20
C PRO A 151 6.48 13.54 -13.07
N LYS A 152 6.97 13.81 -14.29
CA LYS A 152 7.44 12.77 -15.23
C LYS A 152 8.96 12.58 -15.20
N LYS A 153 9.70 13.34 -14.39
CA LYS A 153 11.14 13.16 -14.23
C LYS A 153 11.44 11.73 -13.78
N LYS A 154 12.37 11.08 -14.47
CA LYS A 154 12.92 9.79 -14.07
C LYS A 154 14.16 10.04 -13.24
N TRP A 155 14.09 9.68 -11.97
CA TRP A 155 15.21 9.73 -11.05
C TRP A 155 16.09 8.49 -11.22
N LYS A 156 17.40 8.68 -11.21
CA LYS A 156 18.35 7.58 -11.13
C LYS A 156 18.50 7.15 -9.65
N PRO A 157 18.74 5.88 -9.36
CA PRO A 157 18.99 5.42 -7.99
C PRO A 157 20.12 6.19 -7.29
N GLU A 158 21.20 6.51 -8.03
CA GLU A 158 22.35 7.24 -7.52
C GLU A 158 21.97 8.66 -7.07
N GLU A 159 21.12 9.36 -7.82
CA GLU A 159 20.63 10.70 -7.45
C GLU A 159 19.86 10.68 -6.11
N LEU A 160 19.06 9.64 -5.88
CA LEU A 160 18.28 9.47 -4.66
C LEU A 160 19.18 9.11 -3.46
N ILE A 161 20.17 8.26 -3.68
CA ILE A 161 21.19 7.92 -2.68
C ILE A 161 21.97 9.18 -2.30
N ASP A 162 22.42 9.98 -3.27
CA ASP A 162 23.15 11.21 -3.02
C ASP A 162 22.35 12.21 -2.16
N ILE A 163 21.04 12.32 -2.39
CA ILE A 163 20.17 13.15 -1.53
C ILE A 163 20.18 12.63 -0.10
N SER A 164 20.05 11.31 0.09
CA SER A 164 20.08 10.69 1.42
C SER A 164 21.42 10.89 2.13
N LEU A 165 22.55 10.91 1.41
CA LEU A 165 23.88 11.05 1.99
C LEU A 165 24.29 12.49 2.30
N ARG A 166 23.71 13.48 1.62
CA ARG A 166 23.97 14.90 1.88
C ARG A 166 23.35 15.42 3.17
N ASN A 167 22.25 14.80 3.59
CA ASN A 167 21.54 15.15 4.79
C ASN A 167 22.06 14.28 5.95
N LYS A 168 22.68 14.94 6.94
CA LYS A 168 23.20 14.24 8.13
C LYS A 168 22.04 13.72 8.97
N VAL A 169 22.13 12.46 9.36
CA VAL A 169 21.33 11.88 10.43
C VAL A 169 21.81 12.43 11.76
#